data_d7c9e1a121e69163047345ad82479167
#
_entry.id   d7c9e1a121e69163047345ad82479167
#
_cell.length_a   1.000
_cell.length_b   1.000
_cell.length_c   1.000
_cell.angle_alpha   90.00
_cell.angle_beta   90.00
_cell.angle_gamma   90.00
#
_symmetry.space_group_name_H-M   'P 1'
#
loop_
_entity.id
_entity.type
_entity.pdbx_description
1 polymer ?
#
loop_
_entity_poly.entity_id
_entity_poly.type
_entity_poly.pdbx_seq_one_letter_code
_entity_poly.pdbx_strand_id
1 'polypeptide(L)'
;MSKGSILVVDDESEIREGLEILLKGEGYGVASAETGESGLAKLEEHPFDLLLLDVSLPDRNGLDMLKEIRRRDPDLSVVLITAYGSIDMARAAFKNGALDYITKPWSNDELLAQVAQAVESRRLRDENLHLKRALKQRFNFPNIVGKSDKIQMLLDLVAQVAPSRSTVLISGESGTGKELIAKALHSASPRADKAFVPVNTGSIPVDLLESQLFGHVKGAFTSAVASKKGLFEVADQGTI
;
A
#
# COMPACT_ATOMS: atom_id res chain seq x y z
N MET A 1 -0.37 20.32 16.11
CA MET A 1 -0.51 18.87 15.90
C MET A 1 0.83 18.22 16.22
N SER A 2 0.86 17.07 16.90
CA SER A 2 2.09 16.33 17.18
C SER A 2 2.75 15.87 15.87
N LYS A 3 4.09 15.90 15.79
CA LYS A 3 4.85 15.38 14.65
C LYS A 3 4.80 13.85 14.56
N GLY A 4 4.43 13.16 15.65
CA GLY A 4 4.36 11.71 15.78
C GLY A 4 4.36 11.31 17.26
N SER A 5 4.13 10.01 17.53
CA SER A 5 4.07 9.43 18.87
C SER A 5 5.25 8.47 19.07
N ILE A 6 6.03 8.67 20.13
CA ILE A 6 7.27 7.94 20.41
C ILE A 6 7.16 7.29 21.80
N LEU A 7 7.48 5.99 21.88
CA LEU A 7 7.68 5.31 23.15
C LEU A 7 9.18 5.16 23.40
N VAL A 8 9.63 5.54 24.59
CA VAL A 8 11.00 5.36 25.06
C VAL A 8 11.00 4.27 26.14
N VAL A 9 11.78 3.21 25.94
CA VAL A 9 11.93 2.13 26.93
C VAL A 9 13.41 2.02 27.30
N ASP A 10 13.75 2.46 28.49
CA ASP A 10 15.13 2.50 29.04
C ASP A 10 15.02 2.42 30.56
N ASP A 11 15.87 1.73 31.28
CA ASP A 11 15.83 1.63 32.75
C ASP A 11 16.46 2.84 33.45
N GLU A 12 17.32 3.60 32.75
CA GLU A 12 17.97 4.80 33.27
C GLU A 12 17.01 6.00 33.24
N SER A 13 16.57 6.49 34.43
CA SER A 13 15.64 7.62 34.54
C SER A 13 16.18 8.89 33.88
N GLU A 14 17.47 9.18 34.03
CA GLU A 14 18.11 10.38 33.45
C GLU A 14 18.03 10.36 31.92
N ILE A 15 18.19 9.20 31.29
CA ILE A 15 18.07 9.00 29.85
C ILE A 15 16.62 9.20 29.41
N ARG A 16 15.65 8.59 30.11
CA ARG A 16 14.24 8.75 29.77
C ARG A 16 13.80 10.21 29.86
N GLU A 17 14.14 10.89 30.97
CA GLU A 17 13.79 12.31 31.17
C GLU A 17 14.45 13.20 30.11
N GLY A 18 15.74 12.98 29.83
CA GLY A 18 16.47 13.71 28.80
C GLY A 18 15.85 13.56 27.40
N LEU A 19 15.52 12.32 27.02
CA LEU A 19 14.85 12.03 25.75
C LEU A 19 13.43 12.61 25.70
N GLU A 20 12.68 12.55 26.80
CA GLU A 20 11.35 13.16 26.87
C GLU A 20 11.41 14.69 26.64
N ILE A 21 12.32 15.37 27.32
CA ILE A 21 12.48 16.83 27.19
C ILE A 21 12.89 17.18 25.74
N LEU A 22 13.88 16.48 25.20
CA LEU A 22 14.41 16.72 23.86
C LEU A 22 13.32 16.49 22.79
N LEU A 23 12.67 15.36 22.81
CA LEU A 23 11.68 14.98 21.80
C LEU A 23 10.37 15.78 21.90
N LYS A 24 9.92 16.08 23.14
CA LYS A 24 8.75 16.97 23.35
C LYS A 24 9.07 18.40 22.87
N GLY A 25 10.30 18.88 23.07
CA GLY A 25 10.77 20.18 22.54
C GLY A 25 10.70 20.26 21.02
N GLU A 26 10.92 19.14 20.33
CA GLU A 26 10.79 19.02 18.89
C GLU A 26 9.33 18.83 18.39
N GLY A 27 8.36 18.69 19.30
CA GLY A 27 6.94 18.59 18.99
C GLY A 27 6.42 17.15 18.80
N TYR A 28 7.14 16.14 19.30
CA TYR A 28 6.66 14.76 19.36
C TYR A 28 5.81 14.54 20.61
N GLY A 29 4.82 13.64 20.52
CA GLY A 29 4.18 13.03 21.69
C GLY A 29 5.08 11.93 22.23
N VAL A 30 5.45 11.99 23.53
CA VAL A 30 6.38 11.03 24.11
C VAL A 30 5.77 10.37 25.34
N ALA A 31 5.82 9.03 25.36
CA ALA A 31 5.60 8.21 26.55
C ALA A 31 6.90 7.46 26.86
N SER A 32 7.11 7.13 28.14
CA SER A 32 8.28 6.35 28.57
C SER A 32 7.91 5.18 29.45
N ALA A 33 8.77 4.17 29.50
CA ALA A 33 8.66 2.99 30.32
C ALA A 33 10.05 2.59 30.84
N GLU A 34 10.12 2.06 32.07
CA GLU A 34 11.39 1.66 32.71
C GLU A 34 11.75 0.20 32.52
N THR A 35 10.79 -0.61 32.08
CA THR A 35 10.96 -2.05 31.90
C THR A 35 10.38 -2.49 30.57
N GLY A 36 10.85 -3.61 30.04
CA GLY A 36 10.30 -4.21 28.83
C GLY A 36 8.82 -4.59 28.97
N GLU A 37 8.41 -5.08 30.15
CA GLU A 37 7.01 -5.43 30.42
C GLU A 37 6.11 -4.19 30.38
N SER A 38 6.49 -3.10 31.06
CA SER A 38 5.73 -1.84 31.03
C SER A 38 5.72 -1.20 29.62
N GLY A 39 6.81 -1.38 28.86
CA GLY A 39 6.88 -0.95 27.47
C GLY A 39 5.90 -1.70 26.58
N LEU A 40 5.83 -3.04 26.68
CA LEU A 40 4.87 -3.86 25.94
C LEU A 40 3.42 -3.53 26.31
N ALA A 41 3.10 -3.32 27.58
CA ALA A 41 1.77 -2.91 28.01
C ALA A 41 1.34 -1.60 27.35
N LYS A 42 2.23 -0.60 27.28
CA LYS A 42 1.94 0.67 26.60
C LYS A 42 1.74 0.53 25.09
N LEU A 43 2.47 -0.38 24.44
CA LEU A 43 2.27 -0.70 23.01
C LEU A 43 0.91 -1.35 22.74
N GLU A 44 0.34 -2.05 23.70
CA GLU A 44 -1.01 -2.63 23.59
C GLU A 44 -2.11 -1.58 23.83
N GLU A 45 -1.86 -0.59 24.69
CA GLU A 45 -2.84 0.46 25.01
C GLU A 45 -2.92 1.55 23.95
N HIS A 46 -1.79 1.92 23.32
CA HIS A 46 -1.71 3.04 22.40
C HIS A 46 -0.81 2.73 21.20
N PRO A 47 -1.19 3.21 20.00
CA PRO A 47 -0.31 3.13 18.82
C PRO A 47 0.83 4.15 18.93
N PHE A 48 2.04 3.72 18.55
CA PHE A 48 3.22 4.58 18.44
C PHE A 48 3.82 4.50 17.04
N ASP A 49 4.43 5.59 16.61
CA ASP A 49 5.13 5.66 15.32
C ASP A 49 6.57 5.15 15.41
N LEU A 50 7.17 5.31 16.59
CA LEU A 50 8.55 4.91 16.87
C LEU A 50 8.68 4.37 18.28
N LEU A 51 9.45 3.31 18.42
CA LEU A 51 9.96 2.80 19.70
C LEU A 51 11.48 3.02 19.76
N LEU A 52 11.92 3.77 20.77
CA LEU A 52 13.31 3.81 21.21
C LEU A 52 13.48 2.78 22.33
N LEU A 53 14.29 1.76 22.12
CA LEU A 53 14.34 0.58 22.99
C LEU A 53 15.77 0.32 23.44
N ASP A 54 16.01 0.39 24.73
CA ASP A 54 17.29 -0.07 25.28
C ASP A 54 17.42 -1.60 25.15
N VAL A 55 18.62 -2.02 24.81
CA VAL A 55 18.97 -3.43 24.70
C VAL A 55 19.08 -4.09 26.08
N SER A 56 19.55 -3.36 27.10
CA SER A 56 19.90 -3.88 28.42
C SER A 56 18.87 -3.52 29.47
N LEU A 57 17.64 -4.03 29.35
CA LEU A 57 16.60 -3.79 30.34
C LEU A 57 16.71 -4.76 31.53
N PRO A 58 16.23 -4.38 32.73
CA PRO A 58 16.39 -5.19 33.95
C PRO A 58 15.59 -6.51 33.93
N ASP A 59 14.47 -6.55 33.20
CA ASP A 59 13.55 -7.68 33.13
C ASP A 59 13.75 -8.56 31.88
N ARG A 60 14.29 -8.00 30.79
CA ARG A 60 14.48 -8.73 29.53
C ARG A 60 15.52 -8.08 28.62
N ASN A 61 15.98 -8.83 27.64
CA ASN A 61 16.85 -8.29 26.58
C ASN A 61 16.00 -7.59 25.51
N GLY A 62 16.38 -6.35 25.11
CA GLY A 62 15.68 -5.57 24.10
C GLY A 62 15.63 -6.24 22.72
N LEU A 63 16.63 -7.05 22.34
CA LEU A 63 16.59 -7.82 21.09
C LEU A 63 15.51 -8.91 21.10
N ASP A 64 15.26 -9.54 22.26
CA ASP A 64 14.22 -10.54 22.37
C ASP A 64 12.81 -9.87 22.39
N MET A 65 12.72 -8.71 23.05
CA MET A 65 11.53 -7.88 23.00
C MET A 65 11.22 -7.41 21.56
N LEU A 66 12.24 -7.02 20.78
CA LEU A 66 12.08 -6.67 19.37
C LEU A 66 11.48 -7.82 18.55
N LYS A 67 11.93 -9.07 18.75
CA LYS A 67 11.35 -10.25 18.09
C LYS A 67 9.87 -10.44 18.41
N GLU A 68 9.49 -10.20 19.66
CA GLU A 68 8.09 -10.27 20.10
C GLU A 68 7.26 -9.17 19.44
N ILE A 69 7.75 -7.94 19.44
CA ILE A 69 7.11 -6.79 18.79
C ILE A 69 6.88 -7.05 17.31
N ARG A 70 7.88 -7.58 16.59
CA ARG A 70 7.77 -7.89 15.15
C ARG A 70 6.69 -8.92 14.80
N ARG A 71 6.32 -9.80 15.74
CA ARG A 71 5.20 -10.73 15.56
C ARG A 71 3.85 -10.07 15.73
N ARG A 72 3.75 -9.01 16.55
CA ARG A 72 2.51 -8.30 16.87
C ARG A 72 2.28 -7.12 15.96
N ASP A 73 3.29 -6.28 15.76
CA ASP A 73 3.32 -5.13 14.84
C ASP A 73 4.59 -5.17 13.98
N PRO A 74 4.52 -5.79 12.79
CA PRO A 74 5.65 -5.85 11.87
C PRO A 74 6.10 -4.48 11.36
N ASP A 75 5.20 -3.50 11.38
CA ASP A 75 5.39 -2.19 10.77
C ASP A 75 5.87 -1.12 11.75
N LEU A 76 5.84 -1.35 13.07
CA LEU A 76 6.36 -0.39 14.06
C LEU A 76 7.83 -0.07 13.79
N SER A 77 8.19 1.19 13.70
CA SER A 77 9.60 1.58 13.63
C SER A 77 10.26 1.36 14.99
N VAL A 78 11.36 0.61 15.03
CA VAL A 78 12.12 0.35 16.26
C VAL A 78 13.57 0.72 16.05
N VAL A 79 14.07 1.63 16.89
CA VAL A 79 15.49 1.99 16.99
C VAL A 79 16.01 1.50 18.33
N LEU A 80 17.07 0.70 18.28
CA LEU A 80 17.68 0.17 19.50
C LEU A 80 18.68 1.19 20.08
N ILE A 81 18.73 1.28 21.40
CA ILE A 81 19.71 2.05 22.14
C ILE A 81 20.65 1.07 22.85
N THR A 82 21.94 1.28 22.83
CA THR A 82 22.91 0.36 23.46
C THR A 82 24.15 1.08 23.95
N ALA A 83 24.68 0.64 25.08
CA ALA A 83 25.99 1.10 25.58
C ALA A 83 27.17 0.48 24.80
N TYR A 84 26.93 -0.63 24.06
CA TYR A 84 27.96 -1.37 23.37
C TYR A 84 27.70 -1.41 21.86
N GLY A 85 28.39 -0.52 21.12
CA GLY A 85 28.37 -0.51 19.66
C GLY A 85 29.37 -1.53 19.09
N SER A 86 28.93 -2.76 18.78
CA SER A 86 29.72 -3.72 18.04
C SER A 86 29.08 -4.06 16.70
N ILE A 87 29.91 -4.48 15.73
CA ILE A 87 29.42 -4.92 14.41
C ILE A 87 28.42 -6.09 14.55
N ASP A 88 28.70 -7.00 15.49
CA ASP A 88 27.83 -8.16 15.74
C ASP A 88 26.47 -7.73 16.33
N MET A 89 26.46 -6.72 17.20
CA MET A 89 25.24 -6.13 17.75
C MET A 89 24.40 -5.45 16.68
N ALA A 90 25.04 -4.64 15.83
CA ALA A 90 24.37 -4.01 14.70
C ALA A 90 23.75 -5.05 13.75
N ARG A 91 24.51 -6.09 13.43
CA ARG A 91 24.03 -7.21 12.61
C ARG A 91 22.84 -7.93 13.24
N ALA A 92 22.90 -8.18 14.56
CA ALA A 92 21.80 -8.78 15.30
C ALA A 92 20.54 -7.89 15.31
N ALA A 93 20.70 -6.58 15.51
CA ALA A 93 19.63 -5.59 15.46
C ALA A 93 18.88 -5.64 14.13
N PHE A 94 19.58 -5.46 13.02
CA PHE A 94 18.98 -5.48 11.67
C PHE A 94 18.36 -6.83 11.30
N LYS A 95 19.03 -7.95 11.67
CA LYS A 95 18.48 -9.30 11.43
C LYS A 95 17.17 -9.55 12.16
N ASN A 96 16.98 -8.93 13.33
CA ASN A 96 15.75 -9.04 14.11
C ASN A 96 14.71 -7.97 13.74
N GLY A 97 15.02 -7.12 12.75
CA GLY A 97 14.06 -6.15 12.21
C GLY A 97 14.11 -4.77 12.87
N ALA A 98 15.16 -4.41 13.60
CA ALA A 98 15.37 -3.01 13.96
C ALA A 98 15.52 -2.16 12.70
N LEU A 99 15.01 -0.94 12.73
CA LEU A 99 15.19 0.05 11.68
C LEU A 99 16.61 0.61 11.73
N ASP A 100 17.08 0.90 12.95
CA ASP A 100 18.41 1.42 13.22
C ASP A 100 18.83 1.13 14.66
N TYR A 101 20.07 1.52 15.03
CA TYR A 101 20.53 1.48 16.40
C TYR A 101 21.38 2.71 16.72
N ILE A 102 21.38 3.12 17.99
CA ILE A 102 22.11 4.28 18.53
C ILE A 102 23.00 3.81 19.66
N THR A 103 24.25 4.26 19.69
CA THR A 103 25.17 3.96 20.79
C THR A 103 25.20 5.07 21.83
N LYS A 104 25.16 4.70 23.10
CA LYS A 104 25.39 5.63 24.23
C LYS A 104 26.90 5.92 24.36
N PRO A 105 27.37 7.19 24.51
CA PRO A 105 26.59 8.42 24.39
C PRO A 105 26.39 8.83 22.92
N TRP A 106 25.28 9.47 22.62
CA TRP A 106 24.94 9.97 21.27
C TRP A 106 25.02 11.49 21.18
N SER A 107 25.02 12.01 19.96
CA SER A 107 24.77 13.42 19.66
C SER A 107 23.24 13.65 19.52
N ASN A 108 22.72 14.72 20.12
CA ASN A 108 21.30 15.06 20.00
C ASN A 108 20.89 15.29 18.53
N ASP A 109 21.76 15.88 17.72
CA ASP A 109 21.48 16.10 16.30
C ASP A 109 21.35 14.78 15.53
N GLU A 110 22.22 13.80 15.82
CA GLU A 110 22.18 12.47 15.21
C GLU A 110 20.93 11.70 15.63
N LEU A 111 20.59 11.70 16.93
CA LEU A 111 19.39 11.09 17.44
C LEU A 111 18.13 11.70 16.79
N LEU A 112 18.03 13.02 16.74
CA LEU A 112 16.89 13.72 16.16
C LEU A 112 16.73 13.41 14.66
N ALA A 113 17.83 13.33 13.92
CA ALA A 113 17.81 12.96 12.51
C ALA A 113 17.26 11.53 12.30
N GLN A 114 17.74 10.57 13.10
CA GLN A 114 17.25 9.20 13.05
C GLN A 114 15.78 9.07 13.46
N VAL A 115 15.37 9.77 14.52
CA VAL A 115 13.96 9.83 14.96
C VAL A 115 13.07 10.40 13.85
N ALA A 116 13.45 11.53 13.25
CA ALA A 116 12.68 12.13 12.17
C ALA A 116 12.52 11.18 10.97
N GLN A 117 13.60 10.52 10.56
CA GLN A 117 13.58 9.53 9.48
C GLN A 117 12.69 8.32 9.81
N ALA A 118 12.75 7.82 11.04
CA ALA A 118 11.97 6.67 11.48
C ALA A 118 10.46 6.96 11.50
N VAL A 119 10.07 8.11 12.05
CA VAL A 119 8.66 8.54 12.11
C VAL A 119 8.11 8.80 10.71
N GLU A 120 8.87 9.49 9.84
CA GLU A 120 8.43 9.77 8.47
C GLU A 120 8.31 8.48 7.65
N SER A 121 9.23 7.53 7.82
CA SER A 121 9.15 6.21 7.16
C SER A 121 7.87 5.46 7.55
N ARG A 122 7.47 5.48 8.82
CA ARG A 122 6.21 4.89 9.31
C ARG A 122 5.01 5.58 8.67
N ARG A 123 4.98 6.92 8.73
CA ARG A 123 3.91 7.74 8.17
C ARG A 123 3.68 7.47 6.69
N LEU A 124 4.75 7.42 5.89
CA LEU A 124 4.66 7.12 4.46
C LEU A 124 4.14 5.70 4.18
N ARG A 125 4.50 4.72 5.01
CA ARG A 125 3.94 3.36 4.90
C ARG A 125 2.45 3.34 5.19
N ASP A 126 2.01 3.99 6.26
CA ASP A 126 0.61 4.04 6.65
C ASP A 126 -0.22 4.79 5.60
N GLU A 127 0.27 5.92 5.08
CA GLU A 127 -0.38 6.64 3.98
C GLU A 127 -0.50 5.76 2.72
N ASN A 128 0.56 5.03 2.35
CA ASN A 128 0.53 4.10 1.22
C ASN A 128 -0.48 2.98 1.42
N LEU A 129 -0.58 2.42 2.64
CA LEU A 129 -1.59 1.42 2.99
C LEU A 129 -3.01 2.00 2.93
N HIS A 130 -3.22 3.22 3.43
CA HIS A 130 -4.50 3.91 3.34
C HIS A 130 -4.90 4.18 1.89
N LEU A 131 -3.98 4.67 1.07
CA LEU A 131 -4.22 4.89 -0.36
C LEU A 131 -4.56 3.60 -1.10
N LYS A 132 -3.83 2.51 -0.82
CA LYS A 132 -4.13 1.18 -1.38
C LYS A 132 -5.50 0.66 -0.96
N ARG A 133 -5.89 0.84 0.32
CA ARG A 133 -7.22 0.46 0.82
C ARG A 133 -8.33 1.30 0.18
N ALA A 134 -8.12 2.61 0.06
CA ALA A 134 -9.07 3.51 -0.60
C ALA A 134 -9.26 3.16 -2.09
N LEU A 135 -8.18 2.81 -2.80
CA LEU A 135 -8.24 2.30 -4.16
C LEU A 135 -9.03 0.98 -4.23
N LYS A 136 -8.77 0.03 -3.33
CA LYS A 136 -9.54 -1.25 -3.28
C LYS A 136 -11.03 -1.03 -2.99
N GLN A 137 -11.39 -0.09 -2.12
CA GLN A 137 -12.79 0.24 -1.85
C GLN A 137 -13.47 0.96 -3.02
N ARG A 138 -12.74 1.83 -3.72
CA ARG A 138 -13.25 2.56 -4.90
C ARG A 138 -13.48 1.64 -6.09
N PHE A 139 -12.69 0.58 -6.23
CA PHE A 139 -12.75 -0.40 -7.32
C PHE A 139 -13.19 -1.77 -6.80
N ASN A 140 -14.38 -1.83 -6.20
CA ASN A 140 -14.99 -3.10 -5.85
C ASN A 140 -15.59 -3.71 -7.14
N PHE A 141 -15.06 -4.86 -7.57
CA PHE A 141 -15.53 -5.59 -8.74
C PHE A 141 -16.44 -6.75 -8.29
N PRO A 142 -17.72 -6.52 -7.96
CA PRO A 142 -18.59 -7.53 -7.36
C PRO A 142 -18.81 -8.76 -8.24
N ASN A 143 -18.59 -8.62 -9.55
CA ASN A 143 -18.78 -9.68 -10.54
C ASN A 143 -17.53 -10.58 -10.71
N ILE A 144 -16.41 -10.24 -10.05
CA ILE A 144 -15.18 -11.05 -10.12
C ILE A 144 -14.97 -11.71 -8.77
N VAL A 145 -15.23 -13.02 -8.73
CA VAL A 145 -15.06 -13.84 -7.52
C VAL A 145 -13.70 -14.52 -7.56
N GLY A 146 -12.83 -14.19 -6.59
CA GLY A 146 -11.52 -14.82 -6.45
C GLY A 146 -10.75 -14.25 -5.27
N LYS A 147 -10.13 -15.15 -4.48
CA LYS A 147 -9.34 -14.80 -3.28
C LYS A 147 -7.85 -15.13 -3.43
N SER A 148 -7.43 -15.68 -4.58
CA SER A 148 -6.02 -16.00 -4.79
C SER A 148 -5.20 -14.72 -4.98
N ASP A 149 -3.93 -14.75 -4.53
CA ASP A 149 -3.02 -13.61 -4.66
C ASP A 149 -2.87 -13.17 -6.12
N LYS A 150 -2.89 -14.11 -7.06
CA LYS A 150 -2.80 -13.82 -8.51
C LYS A 150 -3.99 -12.99 -9.02
N ILE A 151 -5.21 -13.32 -8.58
CA ILE A 151 -6.40 -12.53 -8.92
C ILE A 151 -6.35 -11.16 -8.25
N GLN A 152 -5.90 -11.07 -7.00
CA GLN A 152 -5.77 -9.78 -6.32
C GLN A 152 -4.74 -8.88 -7.02
N MET A 153 -3.60 -9.41 -7.41
CA MET A 153 -2.59 -8.68 -8.20
C MET A 153 -3.16 -8.22 -9.55
N LEU A 154 -3.96 -9.04 -10.22
CA LEU A 154 -4.60 -8.67 -11.48
C LEU A 154 -5.61 -7.51 -11.28
N LEU A 155 -6.42 -7.56 -10.23
CA LEU A 155 -7.38 -6.51 -9.92
C LEU A 155 -6.69 -5.19 -9.49
N ASP A 156 -5.58 -5.28 -8.76
CA ASP A 156 -4.75 -4.11 -8.44
C ASP A 156 -4.16 -3.48 -9.72
N LEU A 157 -3.73 -4.29 -10.69
CA LEU A 157 -3.27 -3.83 -11.99
C LEU A 157 -4.40 -3.18 -12.82
N VAL A 158 -5.60 -3.78 -12.81
CA VAL A 158 -6.80 -3.20 -13.43
C VAL A 158 -7.08 -1.81 -12.87
N ALA A 159 -7.07 -1.65 -11.55
CA ALA A 159 -7.30 -0.37 -10.88
C ALA A 159 -6.24 0.69 -11.23
N GLN A 160 -4.99 0.26 -11.40
CA GLN A 160 -3.88 1.13 -11.77
C GLN A 160 -3.96 1.61 -13.23
N VAL A 161 -4.36 0.72 -14.15
CA VAL A 161 -4.36 1.00 -15.61
C VAL A 161 -5.66 1.69 -16.04
N ALA A 162 -6.79 1.40 -15.40
CA ALA A 162 -8.11 1.89 -15.79
C ALA A 162 -8.22 3.43 -15.95
N PRO A 163 -7.55 4.28 -15.14
CA PRO A 163 -7.57 5.73 -15.35
C PRO A 163 -6.86 6.21 -16.62
N SER A 164 -6.00 5.37 -17.22
CA SER A 164 -5.26 5.72 -18.41
C SER A 164 -6.15 5.67 -19.68
N ARG A 165 -5.71 6.36 -20.74
CA ARG A 165 -6.35 6.28 -22.07
C ARG A 165 -5.70 5.23 -22.97
N SER A 166 -4.81 4.42 -22.45
CA SER A 166 -4.05 3.44 -23.20
C SER A 166 -4.91 2.24 -23.62
N THR A 167 -4.61 1.69 -24.78
CA THR A 167 -5.16 0.40 -25.20
C THR A 167 -4.60 -0.71 -24.33
N VAL A 168 -5.48 -1.60 -23.84
CA VAL A 168 -5.11 -2.73 -22.99
C VAL A 168 -5.33 -4.03 -23.74
N LEU A 169 -4.30 -4.86 -23.84
CA LEU A 169 -4.39 -6.22 -24.35
C LEU A 169 -4.60 -7.19 -23.19
N ILE A 170 -5.70 -7.96 -23.22
CA ILE A 170 -6.01 -9.01 -22.25
C ILE A 170 -5.85 -10.36 -22.91
N SER A 171 -4.86 -11.14 -22.49
CA SER A 171 -4.57 -12.49 -23.00
C SER A 171 -4.92 -13.56 -21.98
N GLY A 172 -5.23 -14.77 -22.47
CA GLY A 172 -5.56 -15.93 -21.64
C GLY A 172 -6.39 -16.97 -22.42
N GLU A 173 -6.53 -18.16 -21.85
CA GLU A 173 -7.31 -19.25 -22.41
C GLU A 173 -8.80 -18.93 -22.52
N SER A 174 -9.55 -19.71 -23.32
CA SER A 174 -10.99 -19.55 -23.42
C SER A 174 -11.65 -19.86 -22.05
N GLY A 175 -12.66 -19.07 -21.68
CA GLY A 175 -13.39 -19.26 -20.42
C GLY A 175 -12.73 -18.68 -19.17
N THR A 176 -11.53 -18.07 -19.25
CA THR A 176 -10.81 -17.53 -18.08
C THR A 176 -11.35 -16.18 -17.56
N GLY A 177 -12.44 -15.66 -18.13
CA GLY A 177 -13.08 -14.43 -17.64
C GLY A 177 -12.49 -13.13 -18.22
N LYS A 178 -11.80 -13.14 -19.37
CA LYS A 178 -11.23 -11.95 -20.02
C LYS A 178 -12.26 -10.82 -20.19
N GLU A 179 -13.50 -11.14 -20.53
CA GLU A 179 -14.58 -10.16 -20.68
C GLU A 179 -14.94 -9.49 -19.35
N LEU A 180 -14.88 -10.23 -18.23
CA LEU A 180 -15.11 -9.65 -16.90
C LEU A 180 -14.01 -8.65 -16.54
N ILE A 181 -12.76 -8.93 -16.91
CA ILE A 181 -11.64 -8.00 -16.73
C ILE A 181 -11.79 -6.77 -17.62
N ALA A 182 -12.24 -6.93 -18.88
CA ALA A 182 -12.51 -5.79 -19.75
C ALA A 182 -13.63 -4.88 -19.19
N LYS A 183 -14.71 -5.49 -18.67
CA LYS A 183 -15.79 -4.75 -17.99
C LYS A 183 -15.29 -4.05 -16.73
N ALA A 184 -14.42 -4.69 -15.96
CA ALA A 184 -13.82 -4.10 -14.76
C ALA A 184 -12.95 -2.88 -15.10
N LEU A 185 -12.12 -2.97 -16.15
CA LEU A 185 -11.34 -1.85 -16.66
C LEU A 185 -12.23 -0.68 -17.08
N HIS A 186 -13.32 -0.95 -17.82
CA HIS A 186 -14.26 0.09 -18.21
C HIS A 186 -14.92 0.75 -17.00
N SER A 187 -15.45 -0.06 -16.06
CA SER A 187 -16.14 0.44 -14.86
C SER A 187 -15.23 1.24 -13.93
N ALA A 188 -13.92 0.97 -13.94
CA ALA A 188 -12.92 1.69 -13.16
C ALA A 188 -12.32 2.90 -13.92
N SER A 189 -12.67 3.09 -15.18
CA SER A 189 -12.14 4.16 -16.04
C SER A 189 -12.93 5.48 -15.90
N PRO A 190 -12.36 6.61 -16.34
CA PRO A 190 -13.11 7.88 -16.47
C PRO A 190 -14.30 7.80 -17.43
N ARG A 191 -14.49 6.68 -18.14
CA ARG A 191 -15.57 6.44 -19.11
C ARG A 191 -16.63 5.46 -18.58
N ALA A 192 -16.66 5.21 -17.27
CA ALA A 192 -17.57 4.24 -16.64
C ALA A 192 -19.06 4.48 -16.95
N ASP A 193 -19.43 5.74 -17.17
CA ASP A 193 -20.82 6.15 -17.50
C ASP A 193 -21.09 6.14 -19.01
N LYS A 194 -20.11 5.81 -19.84
CA LYS A 194 -20.23 5.75 -21.30
C LYS A 194 -20.51 4.33 -21.79
N ALA A 195 -20.74 4.19 -23.08
CA ALA A 195 -21.04 2.88 -23.66
C ALA A 195 -19.86 1.90 -23.53
N PHE A 196 -20.15 0.66 -23.09
CA PHE A 196 -19.26 -0.48 -23.23
C PHE A 196 -19.82 -1.40 -24.32
N VAL A 197 -19.12 -1.52 -25.43
CA VAL A 197 -19.59 -2.24 -26.63
C VAL A 197 -18.69 -3.47 -26.87
N PRO A 198 -19.04 -4.64 -26.32
CA PRO A 198 -18.28 -5.85 -26.58
C PRO A 198 -18.51 -6.34 -28.01
N VAL A 199 -17.46 -6.60 -28.75
CA VAL A 199 -17.49 -7.10 -30.12
C VAL A 199 -16.81 -8.46 -30.19
N ASN A 200 -17.55 -9.50 -30.58
CA ASN A 200 -16.98 -10.81 -30.86
C ASN A 200 -16.74 -10.94 -32.36
N THR A 201 -15.54 -10.58 -32.81
CA THR A 201 -15.17 -10.61 -34.23
C THR A 201 -15.20 -12.03 -34.81
N GLY A 202 -14.98 -13.08 -34.02
CA GLY A 202 -15.06 -14.47 -34.45
C GLY A 202 -16.47 -14.97 -34.77
N SER A 203 -17.52 -14.29 -34.30
CA SER A 203 -18.92 -14.63 -34.56
C SER A 203 -19.53 -13.82 -35.73
N ILE A 204 -18.81 -12.83 -36.25
CA ILE A 204 -19.29 -11.96 -37.34
C ILE A 204 -18.77 -12.52 -38.67
N PRO A 205 -19.63 -12.82 -39.64
CA PRO A 205 -19.18 -13.15 -41.00
C PRO A 205 -18.28 -12.05 -41.57
N VAL A 206 -17.20 -12.43 -42.25
CA VAL A 206 -16.18 -11.50 -42.78
C VAL A 206 -16.81 -10.42 -43.65
N ASP A 207 -17.77 -10.79 -44.49
CA ASP A 207 -18.47 -9.88 -45.41
C ASP A 207 -19.33 -8.82 -44.71
N LEU A 208 -19.69 -9.05 -43.42
CA LEU A 208 -20.50 -8.13 -42.62
C LEU A 208 -19.67 -7.35 -41.60
N LEU A 209 -18.41 -7.71 -41.42
CA LEU A 209 -17.57 -7.14 -40.35
C LEU A 209 -17.40 -5.64 -40.52
N GLU A 210 -17.05 -5.17 -41.71
CA GLU A 210 -16.90 -3.75 -42.01
C GLU A 210 -18.20 -2.98 -41.78
N SER A 211 -19.31 -3.53 -42.26
CA SER A 211 -20.63 -2.91 -42.13
C SER A 211 -21.08 -2.85 -40.64
N GLN A 212 -20.71 -3.82 -39.82
CA GLN A 212 -21.00 -3.77 -38.39
C GLN A 212 -20.11 -2.79 -37.66
N LEU A 213 -18.81 -2.77 -37.96
CA LEU A 213 -17.85 -1.91 -37.27
C LEU A 213 -18.06 -0.43 -37.63
N PHE A 214 -18.19 -0.11 -38.90
CA PHE A 214 -18.24 1.27 -39.42
C PHE A 214 -19.65 1.75 -39.78
N GLY A 215 -20.62 0.84 -39.86
CA GLY A 215 -21.98 1.15 -40.28
C GLY A 215 -22.12 1.22 -41.79
N HIS A 216 -23.33 1.49 -42.28
CA HIS A 216 -23.64 1.67 -43.67
C HIS A 216 -24.81 2.63 -43.88
N VAL A 217 -24.89 3.27 -45.03
CA VAL A 217 -26.05 4.00 -45.50
C VAL A 217 -26.99 3.08 -46.28
N LYS A 218 -28.26 3.41 -46.32
CA LYS A 218 -29.24 2.69 -47.12
C LYS A 218 -28.78 2.62 -48.61
N GLY A 219 -28.79 1.41 -49.18
CA GLY A 219 -28.39 1.17 -50.55
C GLY A 219 -26.89 0.94 -50.79
N ALA A 220 -26.07 0.90 -49.75
CA ALA A 220 -24.64 0.62 -49.88
C ALA A 220 -24.31 -0.77 -50.48
N PHE A 221 -25.22 -1.73 -50.27
CA PHE A 221 -25.13 -3.09 -50.85
C PHE A 221 -26.56 -3.65 -50.98
N THR A 222 -26.72 -4.77 -51.71
CA THR A 222 -28.03 -5.30 -52.11
C THR A 222 -29.02 -5.56 -50.96
N SER A 223 -28.53 -5.90 -49.77
CA SER A 223 -29.34 -6.14 -48.55
C SER A 223 -29.40 -4.90 -47.60
N ALA A 224 -28.83 -3.75 -47.93
CA ALA A 224 -28.84 -2.57 -47.10
C ALA A 224 -30.18 -1.80 -47.21
N VAL A 225 -31.21 -2.33 -46.56
CA VAL A 225 -32.60 -1.76 -46.63
C VAL A 225 -32.72 -0.44 -45.83
N ALA A 226 -31.90 -0.25 -44.79
CA ALA A 226 -31.87 0.92 -43.93
C ALA A 226 -30.43 1.34 -43.62
N SER A 227 -30.19 2.61 -43.27
CA SER A 227 -28.91 3.05 -42.72
C SER A 227 -28.72 2.53 -41.28
N LYS A 228 -27.52 2.11 -40.93
CA LYS A 228 -27.15 1.58 -39.59
C LYS A 228 -25.87 2.22 -39.12
N LYS A 229 -25.85 2.69 -37.88
CA LYS A 229 -24.64 3.18 -37.20
C LYS A 229 -23.68 2.04 -36.91
N GLY A 230 -22.39 2.29 -37.09
CA GLY A 230 -21.35 1.34 -36.75
C GLY A 230 -21.09 1.22 -35.27
N LEU A 231 -20.51 0.10 -34.88
CA LEU A 231 -20.16 -0.14 -33.46
C LEU A 231 -19.14 0.86 -32.94
N PHE A 232 -18.22 1.37 -33.77
CA PHE A 232 -17.31 2.46 -33.40
C PHE A 232 -18.04 3.77 -33.10
N GLU A 233 -19.09 4.11 -33.88
CA GLU A 233 -19.90 5.28 -33.62
C GLU A 233 -20.74 5.13 -32.32
N VAL A 234 -21.25 3.93 -32.07
CA VAL A 234 -21.99 3.62 -30.82
C VAL A 234 -21.07 3.68 -29.59
N ALA A 235 -19.82 3.28 -29.76
CA ALA A 235 -18.81 3.29 -28.70
C ALA A 235 -18.12 4.65 -28.51
N ASP A 236 -18.53 5.67 -29.25
CA ASP A 236 -17.87 6.99 -29.18
C ASP A 236 -17.78 7.50 -27.74
N GLN A 237 -16.60 7.98 -27.35
CA GLN A 237 -16.20 8.36 -26.00
C GLN A 237 -16.31 7.25 -24.95
N GLY A 238 -16.71 6.04 -25.33
CA GLY A 238 -16.83 4.85 -24.49
C GLY A 238 -15.67 3.88 -24.63
N THR A 239 -15.98 2.58 -24.62
CA THR A 239 -15.02 1.48 -24.76
C THR A 239 -15.59 0.44 -25.74
N ILE A 240 -14.79 -0.02 -26.68
CA ILE A 240 -15.09 -1.11 -27.60
C ILE A 240 -14.10 -2.23 -27.39
#